data_0dd62ec5c84b90e0e4ba3e0e4e757dd3
#
_entry.id   0dd62ec5c84b90e0e4ba3e0e4e757dd3
#
_cell.length_a   1.000
_cell.length_b   1.000
_cell.length_c   1.000
_cell.angle_alpha   90.00
_cell.angle_beta   90.00
_cell.angle_gamma   90.00
#
_symmetry.space_group_name_H-M   'P 1'
#
loop_
_entity.id
_entity.type
_entity.pdbx_description
1 polymer ?
#
loop_
_entity_poly.entity_id
_entity_poly.type
_entity_poly.pdbx_seq_one_letter_code
_entity_poly.pdbx_strand_id
1 'polypeptide(L)'
;ASVIAKPAIGNLEPDFIVIMPNEGFFIIEVKNFSLRGIKEVLSNGAIKFSNGNITNPLSQVTAHVEQLNQFVMSNYGLDVYKCIGKLVVFSNFTKLEFMQSFHHSFSKWASNQQVNFERYHAFLDDLEGDFLAHVKNAKKYLSFPLKIQRSLLLEMAVLMKPRPSIESAVVFANREQLSN
;
A
#
# COMPACT_ATOMS: atom_id res chain seq x y z
N ALA A 1 -10.19 4.98 11.44
CA ALA A 1 -9.73 4.50 10.14
C ALA A 1 -10.62 3.38 9.64
N SER A 2 -10.84 3.29 8.34
CA SER A 2 -11.48 2.15 7.68
C SER A 2 -10.44 1.45 6.82
N VAL A 3 -10.41 0.12 6.87
CA VAL A 3 -9.50 -0.70 6.06
C VAL A 3 -10.33 -1.53 5.10
N ILE A 4 -9.97 -1.49 3.83
CA ILE A 4 -10.60 -2.27 2.76
C ILE A 4 -9.53 -3.20 2.20
N ALA A 5 -9.73 -4.50 2.35
CA ALA A 5 -8.84 -5.51 1.77
C ALA A 5 -9.31 -5.84 0.35
N LYS A 6 -8.36 -6.02 -0.56
CA LYS A 6 -8.59 -6.35 -1.98
C LYS A 6 -9.69 -5.49 -2.63
N PRO A 7 -9.60 -4.15 -2.54
CA PRO A 7 -10.62 -3.28 -3.10
C PRO A 7 -10.63 -3.40 -4.63
N ALA A 8 -11.83 -3.42 -5.20
CA ALA A 8 -12.02 -3.39 -6.65
C ALA A 8 -12.04 -1.94 -7.14
N ILE A 9 -10.95 -1.47 -7.74
CA ILE A 9 -10.84 -0.13 -8.32
C ILE A 9 -10.43 -0.27 -9.78
N GLY A 10 -11.38 -0.13 -10.68
CA GLY A 10 -11.11 -0.33 -12.12
C GLY A 10 -10.61 -1.76 -12.38
N ASN A 11 -9.43 -1.87 -13.01
CA ASN A 11 -8.80 -3.14 -13.36
C ASN A 11 -7.64 -3.54 -12.42
N LEU A 12 -7.38 -2.76 -11.37
CA LEU A 12 -6.31 -3.04 -10.42
C LEU A 12 -6.89 -3.39 -9.05
N GLU A 13 -6.23 -4.30 -8.37
CA GLU A 13 -6.60 -4.78 -7.04
C GLU A 13 -5.42 -4.57 -6.08
N PRO A 14 -5.28 -3.40 -5.45
CA PRO A 14 -4.30 -3.23 -4.39
C PRO A 14 -4.63 -4.16 -3.21
N ASP A 15 -3.61 -4.53 -2.43
CA ASP A 15 -3.85 -5.40 -1.28
C ASP A 15 -4.75 -4.74 -0.24
N PHE A 16 -4.49 -3.46 0.08
CA PHE A 16 -5.33 -2.71 1.02
C PHE A 16 -5.46 -1.25 0.62
N ILE A 17 -6.64 -0.68 0.94
CA ILE A 17 -6.84 0.76 1.06
C ILE A 17 -7.21 1.08 2.50
N VAL A 18 -6.47 1.99 3.13
CA VAL A 18 -6.78 2.55 4.44
C VAL A 18 -7.31 3.95 4.25
N ILE A 19 -8.51 4.21 4.78
CA ILE A 19 -9.15 5.52 4.75
C ILE A 19 -9.06 6.12 6.16
N MET A 20 -8.34 7.21 6.30
CA MET A 20 -8.23 7.93 7.56
C MET A 20 -8.94 9.28 7.44
N PRO A 21 -10.02 9.53 8.22
CA PRO A 21 -10.65 10.84 8.26
C PRO A 21 -9.61 11.92 8.58
N ASN A 22 -9.65 13.03 7.85
CA ASN A 22 -8.72 14.16 7.96
C ASN A 22 -7.27 13.90 7.50
N GLU A 23 -6.91 12.65 7.15
CA GLU A 23 -5.56 12.29 6.70
C GLU A 23 -5.52 11.92 5.21
N GLY A 24 -6.57 11.28 4.71
CA GLY A 24 -6.67 10.86 3.31
C GLY A 24 -6.76 9.36 3.12
N PHE A 25 -6.37 8.93 1.94
CA PHE A 25 -6.33 7.52 1.54
C PHE A 25 -4.89 7.02 1.58
N PHE A 26 -4.71 5.74 1.88
CA PHE A 26 -3.41 5.09 1.84
C PHE A 26 -3.54 3.75 1.15
N ILE A 27 -2.79 3.58 0.08
CA ILE A 27 -2.72 2.33 -0.67
C ILE A 27 -1.52 1.55 -0.16
N ILE A 28 -1.76 0.32 0.23
CA ILE A 28 -0.74 -0.58 0.77
C ILE A 28 -0.66 -1.80 -0.13
N GLU A 29 0.54 -2.11 -0.58
CA GLU A 29 0.87 -3.28 -1.36
C GLU A 29 1.82 -4.16 -0.54
N VAL A 30 1.45 -5.41 -0.29
CA VAL A 30 2.24 -6.35 0.51
C VAL A 30 3.04 -7.27 -0.41
N LYS A 31 4.32 -7.43 -0.11
CA LYS A 31 5.24 -8.32 -0.82
C LYS A 31 5.87 -9.31 0.13
N ASN A 32 5.64 -10.58 -0.11
CA ASN A 32 6.19 -11.69 0.66
C ASN A 32 7.44 -12.29 -0.01
N PHE A 33 8.33 -11.45 -0.53
CA PHE A 33 9.56 -11.91 -1.16
C PHE A 33 10.48 -12.59 -0.13
N SER A 34 11.28 -13.55 -0.60
CA SER A 34 12.38 -14.10 0.18
C SER A 34 13.65 -13.29 -0.10
N LEU A 35 14.39 -12.88 0.93
CA LEU A 35 15.70 -12.22 0.77
C LEU A 35 16.65 -13.01 -0.12
N ARG A 36 16.66 -14.35 0.02
CA ARG A 36 17.51 -15.24 -0.80
C ARG A 36 17.18 -15.19 -2.29
N GLY A 37 15.95 -14.84 -2.64
CA GLY A 37 15.50 -14.70 -4.03
C GLY A 37 15.92 -13.37 -4.66
N ILE A 38 16.22 -12.36 -3.85
CA ILE A 38 16.59 -11.02 -4.32
C ILE A 38 18.08 -10.98 -4.62
N LYS A 39 18.44 -10.60 -5.85
CA LYS A 39 19.84 -10.44 -6.28
C LYS A 39 20.34 -9.00 -6.07
N GLU A 40 19.49 -8.02 -6.35
CA GLU A 40 19.89 -6.62 -6.36
C GLU A 40 18.67 -5.71 -6.14
N VAL A 41 18.88 -4.58 -5.47
CA VAL A 41 17.92 -3.50 -5.33
C VAL A 41 18.44 -2.29 -6.09
N LEU A 42 17.65 -1.81 -7.06
CA LEU A 42 18.02 -0.68 -7.92
C LEU A 42 17.59 0.64 -7.28
N SER A 43 18.26 1.74 -7.65
CA SER A 43 18.03 3.07 -7.06
C SER A 43 16.64 3.66 -7.31
N ASN A 44 15.89 3.12 -8.27
CA ASN A 44 14.48 3.46 -8.52
C ASN A 44 13.48 2.60 -7.71
N GLY A 45 13.97 1.77 -6.77
CA GLY A 45 13.17 0.85 -5.97
C GLY A 45 12.82 -0.48 -6.67
N ALA A 46 13.30 -0.69 -7.90
CA ALA A 46 13.08 -1.97 -8.56
C ALA A 46 13.94 -3.08 -7.93
N ILE A 47 13.39 -4.28 -7.88
CA ILE A 47 14.01 -5.48 -7.30
C ILE A 47 14.29 -6.46 -8.44
N LYS A 48 15.55 -6.84 -8.55
CA LYS A 48 16.01 -7.88 -9.47
C LYS A 48 16.18 -9.18 -8.72
N PHE A 49 15.56 -10.23 -9.21
CA PHE A 49 15.64 -11.57 -8.64
C PHE A 49 16.76 -12.41 -9.25
N SER A 50 17.16 -13.47 -8.54
CA SER A 50 18.21 -14.39 -8.96
C SER A 50 17.86 -15.13 -10.29
N ASN A 51 16.59 -15.31 -10.58
CA ASN A 51 16.09 -15.87 -11.85
C ASN A 51 16.06 -14.88 -13.01
N GLY A 52 16.55 -13.65 -12.80
CA GLY A 52 16.59 -12.59 -13.82
C GLY A 52 15.34 -11.71 -13.89
N ASN A 53 14.25 -12.07 -13.26
CA ASN A 53 13.04 -11.25 -13.23
C ASN A 53 13.30 -9.93 -12.51
N ILE A 54 12.63 -8.87 -12.97
CA ILE A 54 12.66 -7.55 -12.33
C ILE A 54 11.23 -7.14 -12.04
N THR A 55 10.99 -6.65 -10.83
CA THR A 55 9.72 -6.02 -10.43
C THR A 55 9.98 -4.68 -9.78
N ASN A 56 9.03 -3.77 -9.89
CA ASN A 56 9.08 -2.51 -9.16
C ASN A 56 7.79 -2.32 -8.35
N PRO A 57 7.78 -2.76 -7.07
CA PRO A 57 6.60 -2.65 -6.22
C PRO A 57 6.15 -1.20 -6.03
N LEU A 58 7.08 -0.24 -6.00
CA LEU A 58 6.75 1.17 -5.86
C LEU A 58 6.05 1.73 -7.10
N SER A 59 6.43 1.30 -8.29
CA SER A 59 5.71 1.65 -9.53
C SER A 59 4.32 1.02 -9.55
N GLN A 60 4.17 -0.21 -9.08
CA GLN A 60 2.88 -0.88 -8.99
C GLN A 60 1.92 -0.10 -8.08
N VAL A 61 2.33 0.21 -6.85
CA VAL A 61 1.47 0.97 -5.93
C VAL A 61 1.21 2.40 -6.44
N THR A 62 2.11 2.98 -7.22
CA THR A 62 1.90 4.29 -7.86
C THR A 62 0.78 4.22 -8.90
N ALA A 63 0.72 3.16 -9.71
CA ALA A 63 -0.38 2.96 -10.65
C ALA A 63 -1.74 2.82 -9.91
N HIS A 64 -1.76 2.17 -8.76
CA HIS A 64 -2.96 2.11 -7.91
C HIS A 64 -3.39 3.49 -7.39
N VAL A 65 -2.44 4.39 -7.06
CA VAL A 65 -2.73 5.77 -6.65
C VAL A 65 -3.45 6.52 -7.78
N GLU A 66 -2.94 6.41 -8.99
CA GLU A 66 -3.53 7.06 -10.17
C GLU A 66 -4.95 6.55 -10.44
N GLN A 67 -5.17 5.25 -10.34
CA GLN A 67 -6.50 4.65 -10.52
C GLN A 67 -7.48 5.04 -9.41
N LEU A 68 -7.04 5.07 -8.15
CA LEU A 68 -7.90 5.53 -7.06
C LEU A 68 -8.32 6.98 -7.29
N ASN A 69 -7.38 7.85 -7.69
CA ASN A 69 -7.72 9.23 -8.00
C ASN A 69 -8.71 9.34 -9.15
N GLN A 70 -8.52 8.59 -10.23
CA GLN A 70 -9.45 8.55 -11.36
C GLN A 70 -10.82 8.04 -10.94
N PHE A 71 -10.89 7.01 -10.11
CA PHE A 71 -12.14 6.48 -9.58
C PHE A 71 -12.90 7.54 -8.77
N VAL A 72 -12.22 8.24 -7.86
CA VAL A 72 -12.83 9.28 -7.04
C VAL A 72 -13.24 10.49 -7.89
N MET A 73 -12.40 10.89 -8.83
CA MET A 73 -12.70 11.98 -9.76
C MET A 73 -13.94 11.67 -10.61
N SER A 74 -14.02 10.45 -11.16
CA SER A 74 -15.13 10.05 -12.04
C SER A 74 -16.48 9.91 -11.32
N ASN A 75 -16.46 9.45 -10.07
CA ASN A 75 -17.69 9.22 -9.31
C ASN A 75 -18.14 10.43 -8.49
N TYR A 76 -17.21 11.29 -8.07
CA TYR A 76 -17.47 12.38 -7.11
C TYR A 76 -16.97 13.75 -7.56
N GLY A 77 -16.29 13.86 -8.69
CA GLY A 77 -15.73 15.12 -9.19
C GLY A 77 -14.57 15.67 -8.33
N LEU A 78 -13.95 14.85 -7.50
CA LEU A 78 -12.92 15.27 -6.54
C LEU A 78 -11.52 14.77 -6.96
N ASP A 79 -10.56 15.70 -7.09
CA ASP A 79 -9.14 15.37 -7.23
C ASP A 79 -8.55 15.12 -5.83
N VAL A 80 -8.27 13.85 -5.53
CA VAL A 80 -7.71 13.42 -4.26
C VAL A 80 -6.24 12.99 -4.38
N TYR A 81 -5.60 13.17 -5.53
CA TYR A 81 -4.24 12.68 -5.80
C TYR A 81 -3.23 13.08 -4.72
N LYS A 82 -3.29 14.34 -4.26
CA LYS A 82 -2.41 14.85 -3.20
C LYS A 82 -2.71 14.30 -1.80
N CYS A 83 -3.87 13.67 -1.63
CA CYS A 83 -4.34 13.10 -0.38
C CYS A 83 -4.15 11.58 -0.32
N ILE A 84 -3.52 10.98 -1.33
CA ILE A 84 -3.28 9.55 -1.38
C ILE A 84 -1.82 9.29 -1.01
N GLY A 85 -1.61 8.59 0.10
CA GLY A 85 -0.33 7.98 0.47
C GLY A 85 -0.18 6.62 -0.18
N LYS A 86 1.07 6.15 -0.32
CA LYS A 86 1.41 4.83 -0.88
C LYS A 86 2.49 4.15 -0.07
N LEU A 87 2.35 2.85 0.15
CA LEU A 87 3.28 2.06 0.93
C LEU A 87 3.45 0.66 0.34
N VAL A 88 4.69 0.22 0.23
CA VAL A 88 5.06 -1.16 -0.03
C VAL A 88 5.47 -1.79 1.29
N VAL A 89 4.93 -2.96 1.63
CA VAL A 89 5.24 -3.67 2.86
C VAL A 89 5.95 -4.98 2.51
N PHE A 90 7.17 -5.15 3.00
CA PHE A 90 7.89 -6.42 2.95
C PHE A 90 7.63 -7.21 4.22
N SER A 91 6.82 -8.27 4.13
CA SER A 91 6.31 -9.01 5.29
C SER A 91 7.20 -10.13 5.80
N ASN A 92 8.29 -10.46 5.10
CA ASN A 92 9.11 -11.66 5.41
C ASN A 92 10.49 -11.36 5.99
N PHE A 93 10.87 -10.10 6.15
CA PHE A 93 12.16 -9.70 6.68
C PHE A 93 12.11 -8.32 7.32
N THR A 94 13.01 -8.09 8.25
CA THR A 94 13.17 -6.81 8.94
C THR A 94 13.92 -5.79 8.07
N LYS A 95 13.80 -4.53 8.42
CA LYS A 95 14.57 -3.45 7.78
C LYS A 95 16.07 -3.70 7.90
N LEU A 96 16.52 -4.15 9.09
CA LEU A 96 17.93 -4.41 9.34
C LEU A 96 18.48 -5.52 8.45
N GLU A 97 17.77 -6.65 8.33
CA GLU A 97 18.17 -7.76 7.46
C GLU A 97 18.26 -7.33 6.00
N PHE A 98 17.30 -6.53 5.54
CA PHE A 98 17.27 -6.03 4.18
C PHE A 98 18.44 -5.07 3.90
N MET A 99 18.65 -4.09 4.77
CA MET A 99 19.72 -3.10 4.60
C MET A 99 21.11 -3.73 4.66
N GLN A 100 21.32 -4.71 5.53
CA GLN A 100 22.58 -5.45 5.60
C GLN A 100 22.82 -6.29 4.35
N SER A 101 21.79 -6.99 3.86
CA SER A 101 21.89 -7.84 2.67
C SER A 101 22.19 -7.04 1.40
N PHE A 102 21.71 -5.81 1.30
CA PHE A 102 21.86 -4.96 0.13
C PHE A 102 22.67 -3.68 0.37
N HIS A 103 23.49 -3.65 1.42
CA HIS A 103 24.34 -2.51 1.78
C HIS A 103 25.13 -1.96 0.57
N HIS A 104 25.67 -2.82 -0.28
CA HIS A 104 26.43 -2.43 -1.45
C HIS A 104 25.56 -1.68 -2.50
N SER A 105 24.28 -2.00 -2.61
CA SER A 105 23.35 -1.25 -3.46
C SER A 105 23.07 0.13 -2.86
N PHE A 106 22.70 0.17 -1.57
CA PHE A 106 22.36 1.41 -0.89
C PHE A 106 23.51 2.40 -0.76
N SER A 107 24.74 1.93 -0.59
CA SER A 107 25.92 2.81 -0.50
C SER A 107 26.21 3.63 -1.77
N LYS A 108 25.62 3.22 -2.90
CA LYS A 108 25.74 3.92 -4.19
C LYS A 108 24.60 4.91 -4.44
N TRP A 109 23.58 4.91 -3.61
CA TRP A 109 22.43 5.77 -3.81
C TRP A 109 22.66 7.17 -3.24
N ALA A 110 22.11 8.17 -3.92
CA ALA A 110 22.05 9.52 -3.36
C ALA A 110 21.15 9.55 -2.12
N SER A 111 21.42 10.45 -1.18
CA SER A 111 20.68 10.55 0.07
C SER A 111 19.17 10.71 -0.12
N ASN A 112 18.73 11.47 -1.14
CA ASN A 112 17.32 11.65 -1.46
C ASN A 112 16.64 10.34 -1.94
N GLN A 113 17.39 9.43 -2.59
CA GLN A 113 16.88 8.13 -3.02
C GLN A 113 16.67 7.21 -1.82
N GLN A 114 17.59 7.22 -0.85
CA GLN A 114 17.48 6.47 0.39
C GLN A 114 16.27 6.95 1.21
N VAL A 115 16.14 8.27 1.40
CA VAL A 115 15.00 8.87 2.11
C VAL A 115 13.67 8.54 1.43
N ASN A 116 13.60 8.57 0.10
CA ASN A 116 12.39 8.21 -0.62
C ASN A 116 12.07 6.72 -0.49
N PHE A 117 13.08 5.85 -0.55
CA PHE A 117 12.89 4.42 -0.35
C PHE A 117 12.34 4.15 1.05
N GLU A 118 12.94 4.68 2.10
CA GLU A 118 12.51 4.51 3.48
C GLU A 118 11.11 5.04 3.74
N ARG A 119 10.73 6.13 3.09
CA ARG A 119 9.38 6.72 3.22
C ARG A 119 8.28 5.81 2.70
N TYR A 120 8.53 5.09 1.60
CA TYR A 120 7.50 4.34 0.88
C TYR A 120 7.60 2.82 1.07
N HIS A 121 8.52 2.35 1.92
CA HIS A 121 8.68 0.94 2.23
C HIS A 121 8.64 0.72 3.74
N ALA A 122 7.85 -0.26 4.15
CA ALA A 122 7.80 -0.78 5.51
C ALA A 122 8.25 -2.25 5.52
N PHE A 123 8.65 -2.72 6.66
CA PHE A 123 9.23 -4.04 6.86
C PHE A 123 8.51 -4.78 8.00
N LEU A 124 8.86 -6.03 8.23
CA LEU A 124 8.25 -6.86 9.26
C LEU A 124 8.27 -6.20 10.65
N ASP A 125 9.38 -5.59 11.02
CA ASP A 125 9.57 -4.89 12.29
C ASP A 125 8.70 -3.60 12.41
N ASP A 126 8.39 -2.94 11.30
CA ASP A 126 7.45 -1.82 11.29
C ASP A 126 6.00 -2.27 11.58
N LEU A 127 5.64 -3.52 11.19
CA LEU A 127 4.31 -4.08 11.46
C LEU A 127 4.09 -4.39 12.94
N GLU A 128 5.16 -4.72 13.66
CA GLU A 128 5.15 -5.00 15.11
C GLU A 128 5.21 -3.72 15.96
N GLY A 129 5.56 -2.59 15.35
CA GLY A 129 5.70 -1.28 15.98
C GLY A 129 4.51 -0.35 15.72
N ASP A 130 4.77 0.96 15.61
CA ASP A 130 3.75 1.96 15.26
C ASP A 130 3.54 2.04 13.73
N PHE A 131 2.97 0.97 13.17
CA PHE A 131 2.66 0.88 11.75
C PHE A 131 1.79 2.03 11.25
N LEU A 132 0.86 2.52 12.09
CA LEU A 132 -0.01 3.62 11.73
C LEU A 132 0.75 4.93 11.51
N ALA A 133 1.75 5.21 12.34
CA ALA A 133 2.63 6.36 12.14
C ALA A 133 3.43 6.22 10.84
N HIS A 134 3.94 5.02 10.53
CA HIS A 134 4.64 4.75 9.28
C HIS A 134 3.74 5.00 8.06
N VAL A 135 2.50 4.49 8.08
CA VAL A 135 1.50 4.74 7.04
C VAL A 135 1.25 6.24 6.84
N LYS A 136 1.11 7.01 7.92
CA LYS A 136 0.90 8.47 7.84
C LYS A 136 2.08 9.19 7.20
N ASN A 137 3.31 8.74 7.45
CA ASN A 137 4.53 9.31 6.89
C ASN A 137 4.73 8.98 5.41
N ALA A 138 4.02 7.99 4.88
CA ALA A 138 4.09 7.57 3.48
C ALA A 138 3.39 8.52 2.49
N LYS A 139 2.93 9.68 2.94
CA LYS A 139 2.39 10.73 2.06
C LYS A 139 3.50 11.53 1.40
N LYS A 140 3.34 11.83 0.12
CA LYS A 140 4.22 12.76 -0.60
C LYS A 140 4.03 14.21 -0.13
N TYR A 141 2.79 14.59 0.21
CA TYR A 141 2.41 15.95 0.61
C TYR A 141 1.87 15.93 2.04
N LEU A 142 2.59 16.57 2.96
CA LEU A 142 2.34 16.51 4.41
C LEU A 142 1.12 17.31 4.89
N SER A 143 0.52 18.15 4.06
CA SER A 143 -0.48 19.12 4.52
C SER A 143 -1.62 19.33 3.55
N PHE A 144 -2.45 18.30 3.37
CA PHE A 144 -3.75 18.50 2.74
C PHE A 144 -4.81 17.88 3.63
N PRO A 145 -5.51 18.69 4.45
CA PRO A 145 -6.67 18.19 5.14
C PRO A 145 -7.75 17.88 4.10
N LEU A 146 -7.94 16.60 3.84
CA LEU A 146 -9.06 16.14 3.06
C LEU A 146 -10.32 16.37 3.89
N LYS A 147 -10.96 17.52 3.72
CA LYS A 147 -12.28 17.81 4.32
C LYS A 147 -13.37 17.07 3.55
N ILE A 148 -13.26 15.77 3.44
CA ILE A 148 -14.34 14.93 2.92
C ILE A 148 -15.29 14.65 4.07
N GLN A 149 -16.59 14.88 3.83
CA GLN A 149 -17.61 14.52 4.79
C GLN A 149 -17.56 13.03 5.10
N ARG A 150 -17.73 12.66 6.37
CA ARG A 150 -17.67 11.25 6.82
C ARG A 150 -18.63 10.33 6.05
N SER A 151 -19.81 10.85 5.69
CA SER A 151 -20.79 10.12 4.86
C SER A 151 -20.23 9.73 3.50
N LEU A 152 -19.53 10.66 2.84
CA LEU A 152 -18.91 10.41 1.55
C LEU A 152 -17.76 9.39 1.64
N LEU A 153 -16.95 9.43 2.71
CA LEU A 153 -15.92 8.41 2.95
C LEU A 153 -16.52 7.02 3.13
N LEU A 154 -17.65 6.91 3.83
CA LEU A 154 -18.35 5.64 4.02
C LEU A 154 -18.94 5.13 2.70
N GLU A 155 -19.52 5.99 1.89
CA GLU A 155 -20.03 5.65 0.56
C GLU A 155 -18.92 5.16 -0.35
N MET A 156 -17.79 5.87 -0.42
CA MET A 156 -16.60 5.44 -1.15
C MET A 156 -16.11 4.08 -0.68
N ALA A 157 -16.06 3.86 0.64
CA ALA A 157 -15.66 2.57 1.20
C ALA A 157 -16.61 1.43 0.81
N VAL A 158 -17.90 1.69 0.68
CA VAL A 158 -18.88 0.70 0.22
C VAL A 158 -18.69 0.38 -1.26
N LEU A 159 -18.47 1.40 -2.11
CA LEU A 159 -18.27 1.18 -3.54
C LEU A 159 -16.94 0.46 -3.88
N MET A 160 -15.92 0.63 -3.03
CA MET A 160 -14.62 -0.05 -3.20
C MET A 160 -14.60 -1.46 -2.64
N LYS A 161 -15.67 -1.94 -1.96
CA LYS A 161 -15.69 -3.32 -1.44
C LYS A 161 -15.50 -4.31 -2.58
N PRO A 162 -14.67 -5.35 -2.36
CA PRO A 162 -14.54 -6.41 -3.34
C PRO A 162 -15.92 -7.02 -3.60
N ARG A 163 -16.23 -7.32 -4.85
CA ARG A 163 -17.41 -8.13 -5.17
C ARG A 163 -17.21 -9.46 -4.45
N PRO A 164 -18.21 -9.94 -3.67
CA PRO A 164 -18.06 -11.22 -2.99
C PRO A 164 -17.75 -12.30 -4.03
N SER A 165 -16.57 -12.89 -3.94
CA SER A 165 -16.32 -14.15 -4.62
C SER A 165 -17.22 -15.20 -3.96
N ILE A 166 -17.62 -16.23 -4.71
CA ILE A 166 -18.45 -17.32 -4.17
C ILE A 166 -17.80 -17.92 -2.90
N GLU A 167 -16.47 -17.97 -2.82
CA GLU A 167 -15.72 -18.41 -1.63
C GLU A 167 -15.89 -17.47 -0.43
N SER A 168 -15.95 -16.16 -0.63
CA SER A 168 -16.17 -15.19 0.44
C SER A 168 -17.61 -15.28 1.00
N ALA A 169 -18.59 -15.57 0.16
CA ALA A 169 -19.98 -15.76 0.59
C ALA A 169 -20.13 -17.00 1.50
N VAL A 170 -19.38 -18.07 1.24
CA VAL A 170 -19.38 -19.29 2.07
C VAL A 170 -18.79 -19.03 3.46
N VAL A 171 -17.74 -18.20 3.58
CA VAL A 171 -17.14 -17.85 4.87
C VAL A 171 -18.08 -17.00 5.73
N PHE A 172 -18.87 -16.10 5.12
CA PHE A 172 -19.86 -15.31 5.85
C PHE A 172 -21.05 -16.16 6.30
N ALA A 173 -21.56 -17.05 5.46
CA ALA A 173 -22.67 -17.96 5.80
C ALA A 173 -22.31 -18.89 6.98
N ASN A 174 -21.07 -19.38 7.04
CA ASN A 174 -20.60 -20.23 8.13
C ASN A 174 -20.42 -19.48 9.47
N ARG A 175 -20.19 -18.17 9.47
CA ARG A 175 -20.11 -17.36 10.70
C ARG A 175 -21.48 -17.05 11.30
N GLU A 176 -22.51 -16.88 10.49
CA GLU A 176 -23.87 -16.67 10.99
C GLU A 176 -24.48 -17.95 11.56
N GLN A 177 -24.05 -19.13 11.11
CA GLN A 177 -24.51 -20.42 11.68
C GLN A 177 -23.83 -20.80 13.01
N LEU A 178 -22.73 -20.14 13.37
CA LEU A 178 -22.03 -20.39 14.65
C LEU A 178 -22.42 -19.40 15.77
N SER A 179 -23.33 -18.45 15.49
CA SER A 179 -23.80 -17.44 16.45
C SER A 179 -25.29 -17.61 16.87
N ASN A 180 -25.91 -18.76 16.59
CA ASN A 180 -27.26 -19.14 17.08
C ASN A 180 -27.20 -20.29 18.06
#